data_6e4078c03d2bdbf7289f784766bacdb1
#
_entry.id   6e4078c03d2bdbf7289f784766bacdb1
#
_cell.length_a   1.000
_cell.length_b   1.000
_cell.length_c   1.000
_cell.angle_alpha   90.00
_cell.angle_beta   90.00
_cell.angle_gamma   90.00
#
_symmetry.space_group_name_H-M   'P 1'
#
loop_
_entity.id
_entity.type
_entity.pdbx_description
1 polymer ?
#
loop_
_entity_poly.entity_id
_entity_poly.type
_entity_poly.pdbx_seq_one_letter_code
_entity_poly.pdbx_strand_id
1 'polypeptide(L)'
;TYPNLMTTEAVKGAESFTNQNACNKAPEHNATIPFTRNVVGSMDYTPVTFSNKIYNGVESQNITTYGHQLALSIIFESGIQNFADNQSVYTGLQAEARTFLENIPVAWDETKLVDGYPGDYVIIARRKADNWYIGGINGMNKEREMQMDLSFLPKDKKIRIITDGKEKGRFIVKDEDITNQLSISVKAYGGFVITTEGVHTHQLAPEKSSMKMNAYPNPSNTGETISVKLDIGQELLNKATIEVYDLCGISLKKIQATGLTTSIAMPLQAGTYILKAQADSFVDEKLLIVK
;
A
#
# COMPACT_ATOMS: atom_id res chain seq x y z
N THR A 1 5.01 29.27 -11.75
CA THR A 1 4.99 28.03 -10.94
C THR A 1 3.99 28.19 -9.82
N TYR A 2 3.09 27.26 -9.64
CA TYR A 2 2.08 27.25 -8.58
C TYR A 2 2.55 26.28 -7.50
N PRO A 3 3.07 26.75 -6.36
CA PRO A 3 3.71 25.88 -5.36
C PRO A 3 2.74 24.92 -4.65
N ASN A 4 1.45 25.17 -4.75
CA ASN A 4 0.36 24.33 -4.22
C ASN A 4 -0.22 23.35 -5.24
N LEU A 5 0.28 23.33 -6.48
CA LEU A 5 -0.16 22.40 -7.50
C LEU A 5 0.64 21.10 -7.38
N MET A 6 -0.01 20.04 -6.94
CA MET A 6 0.61 18.73 -6.73
C MET A 6 0.43 17.79 -7.91
N THR A 7 -0.68 17.93 -8.63
CA THR A 7 -1.00 17.11 -9.80
C THR A 7 -2.00 17.82 -10.68
N THR A 8 -2.09 17.44 -11.94
CA THR A 8 -3.10 17.92 -12.89
C THR A 8 -3.62 16.74 -13.69
N GLU A 9 -4.88 16.78 -14.10
CA GLU A 9 -5.44 15.77 -15.00
C GLU A 9 -4.74 15.80 -16.36
N ALA A 10 -5.30 16.43 -17.35
CA ALA A 10 -4.79 16.52 -18.73
C ALA A 10 -4.27 15.17 -19.27
N VAL A 11 -4.90 14.07 -18.88
CA VAL A 11 -4.63 12.69 -19.27
C VAL A 11 -5.96 11.97 -19.42
N LYS A 12 -6.01 10.97 -20.28
CA LYS A 12 -7.14 10.05 -20.33
C LYS A 12 -6.94 9.02 -19.22
N GLY A 13 -7.51 9.29 -18.04
CA GLY A 13 -7.41 8.45 -16.85
C GLY A 13 -8.33 7.24 -16.88
N ALA A 14 -8.30 6.45 -15.80
CA ALA A 14 -9.05 5.20 -15.69
C ALA A 14 -10.58 5.41 -15.81
N GLU A 15 -11.09 6.56 -15.39
CA GLU A 15 -12.51 6.97 -15.50
C GLU A 15 -13.00 7.05 -16.95
N SER A 16 -12.09 7.22 -17.91
CA SER A 16 -12.42 7.30 -19.34
C SER A 16 -12.67 5.93 -20.00
N PHE A 17 -12.37 4.82 -19.34
CA PHE A 17 -12.55 3.47 -19.87
C PHE A 17 -13.98 2.96 -19.65
N THR A 18 -14.96 3.69 -20.18
CA THR A 18 -16.41 3.48 -19.94
C THR A 18 -17.06 2.42 -20.82
N ASN A 19 -16.33 1.87 -21.80
CA ASN A 19 -16.82 0.81 -22.69
C ASN A 19 -15.67 -0.13 -23.09
N GLN A 20 -16.02 -1.31 -23.63
CA GLN A 20 -15.03 -2.33 -23.97
C GLN A 20 -13.97 -1.88 -24.98
N ASN A 21 -14.34 -1.06 -25.97
CA ASN A 21 -13.35 -0.56 -26.94
C ASN A 21 -12.31 0.35 -26.27
N ALA A 22 -12.73 1.14 -25.30
CA ALA A 22 -11.83 1.96 -24.49
C ALA A 22 -10.93 1.08 -23.61
N CYS A 23 -11.52 0.08 -22.91
CA CYS A 23 -10.77 -0.85 -22.08
C CYS A 23 -9.72 -1.64 -22.88
N ASN A 24 -10.03 -2.04 -24.11
CA ASN A 24 -9.10 -2.75 -25.01
C ASN A 24 -7.87 -1.93 -25.41
N LYS A 25 -7.93 -0.61 -25.28
CA LYS A 25 -6.81 0.30 -25.56
C LYS A 25 -6.00 0.66 -24.31
N ALA A 26 -6.48 0.30 -23.13
CA ALA A 26 -5.84 0.66 -21.87
C ALA A 26 -4.38 0.15 -21.77
N PRO A 27 -4.02 -1.09 -22.14
CA PRO A 27 -2.65 -1.58 -22.00
C PRO A 27 -1.64 -0.77 -22.83
N GLU A 28 -1.95 -0.52 -24.11
CA GLU A 28 -1.14 0.29 -25.02
C GLU A 28 -1.04 1.74 -24.51
N HIS A 29 -2.17 2.31 -24.09
CA HIS A 29 -2.23 3.66 -23.53
C HIS A 29 -1.35 3.77 -22.26
N ASN A 30 -1.46 2.83 -21.34
CA ASN A 30 -0.66 2.81 -20.12
C ASN A 30 0.84 2.72 -20.43
N ALA A 31 1.24 1.95 -21.44
CA ALA A 31 2.63 1.85 -21.87
C ALA A 31 3.10 3.08 -22.69
N THR A 32 2.19 3.96 -23.11
CA THR A 32 2.50 5.21 -23.86
C THR A 32 2.68 6.41 -22.93
N ILE A 33 1.84 6.52 -21.89
CA ILE A 33 1.78 7.69 -20.99
C ILE A 33 3.14 8.05 -20.36
N PRO A 34 3.96 7.10 -19.89
CA PRO A 34 5.26 7.43 -19.28
C PRO A 34 6.23 8.16 -20.19
N PHE A 35 6.09 7.99 -21.50
CA PHE A 35 6.92 8.65 -22.53
C PHE A 35 6.33 9.95 -23.06
N THR A 36 5.10 10.28 -22.68
CA THR A 36 4.36 11.44 -23.21
C THR A 36 3.87 12.33 -22.08
N ARG A 37 2.66 12.11 -21.56
CA ARG A 37 2.04 12.98 -20.56
C ARG A 37 2.82 13.07 -19.24
N ASN A 38 3.32 11.94 -18.74
CA ASN A 38 4.00 11.91 -17.42
C ASN A 38 5.42 12.50 -17.47
N VAL A 39 6.02 12.67 -18.65
CA VAL A 39 7.30 13.37 -18.82
C VAL A 39 7.17 14.87 -18.50
N VAL A 40 5.99 15.44 -18.69
CA VAL A 40 5.73 16.86 -18.44
C VAL A 40 5.52 17.17 -16.96
N GLY A 41 5.15 16.17 -16.18
CA GLY A 41 4.94 16.29 -14.72
C GLY A 41 3.86 15.37 -14.19
N SER A 42 3.57 15.51 -12.92
CA SER A 42 2.58 14.73 -12.18
C SER A 42 1.20 14.75 -12.84
N MET A 43 0.51 13.61 -12.84
CA MET A 43 -0.79 13.45 -13.46
C MET A 43 -1.79 12.75 -12.56
N ASP A 44 -3.05 13.13 -12.65
CA ASP A 44 -4.16 12.47 -11.97
C ASP A 44 -4.83 11.47 -12.92
N TYR A 45 -4.42 10.21 -12.82
CA TYR A 45 -4.87 9.11 -13.69
C TYR A 45 -5.89 8.20 -13.02
N THR A 46 -5.97 8.17 -11.70
CA THR A 46 -6.73 7.17 -10.92
C THR A 46 -6.35 5.71 -11.27
N PRO A 47 -5.07 5.29 -11.03
CA PRO A 47 -4.59 3.96 -11.39
C PRO A 47 -5.07 2.87 -10.41
N VAL A 48 -4.64 1.62 -10.65
CA VAL A 48 -4.74 0.49 -9.71
C VAL A 48 -6.18 0.00 -9.55
N THR A 49 -6.80 -0.40 -10.67
CA THR A 49 -8.14 -0.99 -10.72
C THR A 49 -8.05 -2.50 -10.88
N PHE A 50 -8.41 -3.26 -9.85
CA PHE A 50 -8.44 -4.73 -9.90
C PHE A 50 -9.80 -5.31 -10.25
N SER A 51 -10.87 -4.56 -10.03
CA SER A 51 -12.23 -4.98 -10.38
C SER A 51 -12.47 -4.94 -11.89
N ASN A 52 -13.39 -5.79 -12.35
CA ASN A 52 -13.81 -5.79 -13.76
C ASN A 52 -14.76 -4.62 -14.10
N LYS A 53 -15.37 -3.99 -13.10
CA LYS A 53 -16.36 -2.93 -13.27
C LYS A 53 -15.74 -1.60 -12.86
N ILE A 54 -15.31 -0.82 -13.84
CA ILE A 54 -14.76 0.51 -13.60
C ILE A 54 -15.87 1.52 -13.29
N TYR A 55 -17.10 1.33 -13.80
CA TYR A 55 -18.24 2.21 -13.55
C TYR A 55 -19.57 1.48 -13.37
N ASN A 56 -20.50 2.10 -12.61
CA ASN A 56 -21.85 1.61 -12.35
C ASN A 56 -22.60 1.29 -13.66
N GLY A 57 -22.98 0.01 -13.83
CA GLY A 57 -23.88 -0.44 -14.88
C GLY A 57 -23.25 -0.75 -16.24
N VAL A 58 -21.97 -0.49 -16.44
CA VAL A 58 -21.26 -0.87 -17.67
C VAL A 58 -20.43 -2.12 -17.42
N GLU A 59 -20.79 -3.22 -18.05
CA GLU A 59 -19.99 -4.46 -18.06
C GLU A 59 -18.80 -4.29 -19.03
N SER A 60 -17.85 -3.48 -18.66
CA SER A 60 -16.56 -3.44 -19.34
C SER A 60 -15.56 -4.30 -18.57
N GLN A 61 -14.91 -5.21 -19.28
CA GLN A 61 -13.88 -6.05 -18.67
C GLN A 61 -12.53 -5.32 -18.75
N ASN A 62 -11.91 -5.12 -17.61
CA ASN A 62 -10.52 -4.75 -17.56
C ASN A 62 -9.69 -5.92 -18.12
N ILE A 63 -8.99 -5.68 -19.23
CA ILE A 63 -8.15 -6.71 -19.90
C ILE A 63 -6.73 -6.75 -19.36
N THR A 64 -6.31 -5.74 -18.61
CA THR A 64 -5.01 -5.76 -17.93
C THR A 64 -5.04 -6.73 -16.75
N THR A 65 -3.89 -7.29 -16.44
CA THR A 65 -3.77 -8.20 -15.30
C THR A 65 -3.63 -7.44 -13.98
N TYR A 66 -3.68 -8.15 -12.87
CA TYR A 66 -3.43 -7.59 -11.55
C TYR A 66 -1.99 -7.08 -11.38
N GLY A 67 -0.99 -7.78 -11.96
CA GLY A 67 0.40 -7.32 -11.96
C GLY A 67 0.58 -6.02 -12.74
N HIS A 68 -0.12 -5.86 -13.87
CA HIS A 68 -0.13 -4.60 -14.62
C HIS A 68 -0.68 -3.46 -13.76
N GLN A 69 -1.85 -3.64 -13.17
CA GLN A 69 -2.48 -2.62 -12.35
C GLN A 69 -1.64 -2.25 -11.11
N LEU A 70 -1.04 -3.25 -10.46
CA LEU A 70 -0.14 -3.01 -9.34
C LEU A 70 1.08 -2.16 -9.75
N ALA A 71 1.65 -2.43 -10.93
CA ALA A 71 2.81 -1.71 -11.44
C ALA A 71 2.53 -0.24 -11.76
N LEU A 72 1.28 0.12 -12.09
CA LEU A 72 0.90 1.52 -12.36
C LEU A 72 1.14 2.44 -11.16
N SER A 73 1.10 1.92 -9.93
CA SER A 73 1.40 2.68 -8.72
C SER A 73 2.85 3.20 -8.66
N ILE A 74 3.77 2.56 -9.39
CA ILE A 74 5.16 3.01 -9.56
C ILE A 74 5.32 3.79 -10.86
N ILE A 75 4.78 3.25 -11.96
CA ILE A 75 5.03 3.77 -13.31
C ILE A 75 4.45 5.16 -13.46
N PHE A 76 3.25 5.42 -12.93
CA PHE A 76 2.60 6.72 -13.00
C PHE A 76 3.01 7.59 -11.82
N GLU A 77 3.67 8.69 -12.12
CA GLU A 77 4.06 9.67 -11.12
C GLU A 77 2.90 10.62 -10.86
N SER A 78 2.55 10.77 -9.58
CA SER A 78 1.55 11.72 -9.11
C SER A 78 1.87 12.14 -7.67
N GLY A 79 1.81 13.42 -7.39
CA GLY A 79 1.93 13.94 -6.02
C GLY A 79 0.77 13.54 -5.12
N ILE A 80 -0.36 13.14 -5.71
CA ILE A 80 -1.53 12.56 -5.04
C ILE A 80 -1.98 11.36 -5.86
N GLN A 81 -1.83 10.15 -5.32
CA GLN A 81 -2.30 8.92 -5.97
C GLN A 81 -3.67 8.52 -5.43
N ASN A 82 -4.69 8.63 -6.27
CA ASN A 82 -6.03 8.12 -6.00
C ASN A 82 -6.20 6.76 -6.67
N PHE A 83 -6.27 5.69 -5.90
CA PHE A 83 -6.53 4.35 -6.43
C PHE A 83 -8.01 4.17 -6.73
N ALA A 84 -8.32 3.58 -7.88
CA ALA A 84 -9.66 3.65 -8.49
C ALA A 84 -10.69 2.64 -7.96
N ASP A 85 -10.31 1.70 -7.11
CA ASP A 85 -11.22 0.67 -6.60
C ASP A 85 -11.79 1.02 -5.21
N ASN A 86 -12.78 0.25 -4.77
CA ASN A 86 -13.34 0.38 -3.44
C ASN A 86 -12.52 -0.39 -2.39
N GLN A 87 -12.72 -0.07 -1.13
CA GLN A 87 -11.98 -0.64 -0.01
C GLN A 87 -12.04 -2.18 0.03
N SER A 88 -13.18 -2.79 -0.30
CA SER A 88 -13.33 -4.25 -0.22
C SER A 88 -12.45 -4.99 -1.23
N VAL A 89 -12.15 -4.39 -2.37
CA VAL A 89 -11.24 -4.95 -3.37
C VAL A 89 -9.82 -4.98 -2.82
N TYR A 90 -9.33 -3.87 -2.26
CA TYR A 90 -7.98 -3.80 -1.69
C TYR A 90 -7.81 -4.70 -0.47
N THR A 91 -8.80 -4.77 0.41
CA THR A 91 -8.75 -5.68 1.57
C THR A 91 -8.79 -7.15 1.19
N GLY A 92 -9.34 -7.49 0.01
CA GLY A 92 -9.36 -8.84 -0.55
C GLY A 92 -8.09 -9.27 -1.28
N LEU A 93 -7.11 -8.37 -1.48
CA LEU A 93 -5.84 -8.70 -2.10
C LEU A 93 -4.98 -9.62 -1.22
N GLN A 94 -4.05 -10.33 -1.85
CA GLN A 94 -2.98 -11.03 -1.12
C GLN A 94 -2.20 -10.03 -0.26
N ALA A 95 -1.80 -10.46 0.93
CA ALA A 95 -1.20 -9.60 1.95
C ALA A 95 -0.01 -8.80 1.42
N GLU A 96 0.86 -9.42 0.62
CA GLU A 96 2.07 -8.80 0.08
C GLU A 96 1.74 -7.65 -0.89
N ALA A 97 0.75 -7.85 -1.78
CA ALA A 97 0.32 -6.81 -2.72
C ALA A 97 -0.38 -5.67 -1.99
N ARG A 98 -1.20 -5.98 -0.98
CA ARG A 98 -1.84 -4.97 -0.14
C ARG A 98 -0.82 -4.15 0.64
N THR A 99 0.10 -4.82 1.35
CA THR A 99 1.18 -4.15 2.10
C THR A 99 2.04 -3.28 1.18
N PHE A 100 2.31 -3.75 -0.04
CA PHE A 100 3.03 -2.97 -1.03
C PHE A 100 2.29 -1.64 -1.35
N LEU A 101 0.97 -1.68 -1.62
CA LEU A 101 0.17 -0.49 -1.91
C LEU A 101 0.00 0.43 -0.70
N GLU A 102 -0.08 -0.12 0.51
CA GLU A 102 -0.19 0.66 1.76
C GLU A 102 1.10 1.47 2.06
N ASN A 103 2.25 1.02 1.53
CA ASN A 103 3.56 1.64 1.82
C ASN A 103 4.20 2.32 0.60
N ILE A 104 3.58 2.28 -0.58
CA ILE A 104 4.17 2.89 -1.78
C ILE A 104 4.33 4.42 -1.60
N PRO A 105 5.52 4.98 -1.81
CA PRO A 105 5.73 6.42 -1.76
C PRO A 105 5.00 7.14 -2.91
N VAL A 106 4.57 8.38 -2.66
CA VAL A 106 4.01 9.27 -3.69
C VAL A 106 5.02 10.29 -4.21
N ALA A 107 6.09 10.53 -3.47
CA ALA A 107 7.17 11.45 -3.84
C ALA A 107 8.51 10.71 -3.90
N TRP A 108 9.23 10.88 -4.98
CA TRP A 108 10.41 10.13 -5.34
C TRP A 108 11.66 11.02 -5.35
N ASP A 109 12.78 10.46 -4.88
CA ASP A 109 14.08 11.16 -4.88
C ASP A 109 14.82 10.97 -6.20
N GLU A 110 14.54 9.88 -6.92
CA GLU A 110 15.15 9.55 -8.20
C GLU A 110 14.19 8.73 -9.06
N THR A 111 14.24 8.92 -10.37
CA THR A 111 13.51 8.14 -11.37
C THR A 111 14.44 7.74 -12.50
N LYS A 112 14.41 6.46 -12.89
CA LYS A 112 15.16 5.91 -14.02
C LYS A 112 14.21 5.20 -14.98
N LEU A 113 14.29 5.49 -16.27
CA LEU A 113 13.79 4.58 -17.31
C LEU A 113 14.81 3.42 -17.41
N VAL A 114 14.38 2.23 -17.04
CA VAL A 114 15.22 1.03 -17.11
C VAL A 114 15.22 0.48 -18.53
N ASP A 115 14.02 0.33 -19.10
CA ASP A 115 13.82 -0.08 -20.50
C ASP A 115 12.39 0.25 -20.93
N GLY A 116 12.14 0.29 -22.24
CA GLY A 116 10.78 0.46 -22.73
C GLY A 116 10.68 1.08 -24.13
N TYR A 117 9.51 0.88 -24.72
CA TYR A 117 9.11 1.49 -25.98
C TYR A 117 7.62 1.91 -25.91
N PRO A 118 7.27 3.14 -26.33
CA PRO A 118 5.90 3.63 -26.22
C PRO A 118 4.87 2.68 -26.85
N GLY A 119 3.83 2.35 -26.09
CA GLY A 119 2.77 1.44 -26.48
C GLY A 119 3.09 -0.05 -26.31
N ASP A 120 4.36 -0.43 -26.37
CA ASP A 120 4.78 -1.83 -26.27
C ASP A 120 4.95 -2.28 -24.81
N TYR A 121 5.84 -1.61 -24.07
CA TYR A 121 6.14 -1.92 -22.69
C TYR A 121 6.93 -0.79 -22.04
N VAL A 122 6.98 -0.79 -20.72
CA VAL A 122 7.85 0.13 -19.98
C VAL A 122 8.27 -0.47 -18.66
N ILE A 123 9.51 -0.21 -18.26
CA ILE A 123 10.10 -0.54 -16.96
C ILE A 123 10.67 0.73 -16.37
N ILE A 124 10.13 1.17 -15.24
CA ILE A 124 10.58 2.36 -14.51
C ILE A 124 11.03 1.95 -13.12
N ALA A 125 12.19 2.45 -12.71
CA ALA A 125 12.69 2.35 -11.35
C ALA A 125 12.62 3.72 -10.67
N ARG A 126 12.16 3.73 -9.42
CA ARG A 126 12.06 4.92 -8.58
C ARG A 126 12.69 4.66 -7.22
N ARG A 127 13.35 5.67 -6.66
CA ARG A 127 13.98 5.56 -5.35
C ARG A 127 13.32 6.52 -4.35
N LYS A 128 13.14 6.01 -3.14
CA LYS A 128 12.80 6.82 -1.97
C LYS A 128 13.72 6.45 -0.82
N ALA A 129 14.51 7.42 -0.35
CA ALA A 129 15.58 7.16 0.61
C ALA A 129 16.48 6.01 0.10
N ASP A 130 16.66 4.95 0.88
CA ASP A 130 17.48 3.78 0.55
C ASP A 130 16.72 2.68 -0.18
N ASN A 131 15.44 2.88 -0.48
CA ASN A 131 14.61 1.83 -1.10
C ASN A 131 14.33 2.14 -2.56
N TRP A 132 14.37 1.08 -3.37
CA TRP A 132 14.04 1.10 -4.78
C TRP A 132 12.73 0.36 -5.04
N TYR A 133 11.96 0.89 -5.98
CA TYR A 133 10.69 0.37 -6.45
C TYR A 133 10.73 0.35 -7.96
N ILE A 134 10.53 -0.81 -8.57
CA ILE A 134 10.57 -0.98 -10.02
C ILE A 134 9.22 -1.52 -10.46
N GLY A 135 8.60 -0.84 -11.41
CA GLY A 135 7.36 -1.28 -12.05
C GLY A 135 7.61 -1.60 -13.52
N GLY A 136 7.10 -2.72 -14.00
CA GLY A 136 7.12 -3.10 -15.40
C GLY A 136 5.75 -3.51 -15.90
N ILE A 137 5.34 -3.01 -17.07
CA ILE A 137 4.09 -3.39 -17.74
C ILE A 137 4.30 -3.76 -19.20
N ASN A 138 3.51 -4.72 -19.67
CA ASN A 138 3.41 -5.14 -21.06
C ASN A 138 2.11 -4.57 -21.66
N GLY A 139 2.24 -3.71 -22.68
CA GLY A 139 1.11 -3.12 -23.42
C GLY A 139 0.55 -4.04 -24.51
N MET A 140 1.20 -5.18 -24.80
CA MET A 140 0.89 -6.03 -25.93
C MET A 140 0.14 -7.30 -25.55
N ASN A 141 -0.69 -7.80 -26.48
CA ASN A 141 -1.41 -9.07 -26.33
C ASN A 141 -0.53 -10.29 -26.65
N LYS A 142 0.65 -10.32 -26.05
CA LYS A 142 1.57 -11.45 -26.11
C LYS A 142 2.46 -11.47 -24.89
N GLU A 143 2.84 -12.64 -24.43
CA GLU A 143 3.85 -12.81 -23.39
C GLU A 143 5.20 -12.24 -23.85
N ARG A 144 5.94 -11.67 -22.90
CA ARG A 144 7.24 -11.04 -23.15
C ARG A 144 8.21 -11.36 -22.03
N GLU A 145 9.43 -11.73 -22.39
CA GLU A 145 10.57 -11.68 -21.48
C GLU A 145 11.08 -10.24 -21.36
N MET A 146 11.05 -9.71 -20.14
CA MET A 146 11.58 -8.38 -19.84
C MET A 146 12.92 -8.53 -19.13
N GLN A 147 13.98 -8.11 -19.80
CA GLN A 147 15.34 -8.11 -19.27
C GLN A 147 15.67 -6.73 -18.74
N MET A 148 16.35 -6.66 -17.61
CA MET A 148 16.71 -5.41 -16.98
C MET A 148 18.07 -5.47 -16.31
N ASP A 149 18.83 -4.38 -16.44
CA ASP A 149 20.06 -4.16 -15.69
C ASP A 149 19.72 -3.55 -14.33
N LEU A 150 20.01 -4.29 -13.27
CA LEU A 150 19.81 -3.89 -11.87
C LEU A 150 21.13 -3.55 -11.17
N SER A 151 22.19 -3.25 -11.92
CA SER A 151 23.50 -2.90 -11.36
C SER A 151 23.50 -1.67 -10.46
N PHE A 152 22.49 -0.81 -10.59
CA PHE A 152 22.28 0.38 -9.77
C PHE A 152 21.69 0.09 -8.38
N LEU A 153 21.18 -1.13 -8.15
CA LEU A 153 20.63 -1.51 -6.85
C LEU A 153 21.74 -1.82 -5.84
N PRO A 154 21.50 -1.51 -4.55
CA PRO A 154 22.44 -1.82 -3.47
C PRO A 154 22.58 -3.34 -3.28
N LYS A 155 23.82 -3.86 -3.25
CA LYS A 155 24.09 -5.31 -3.21
C LYS A 155 23.90 -5.96 -1.84
N ASP A 156 23.77 -5.18 -0.80
CA ASP A 156 23.52 -5.60 0.59
C ASP A 156 22.04 -5.83 0.89
N LYS A 157 21.16 -5.62 -0.09
CA LYS A 157 19.71 -5.83 0.04
C LYS A 157 19.25 -7.02 -0.80
N LYS A 158 18.04 -7.46 -0.49
CA LYS A 158 17.26 -8.39 -1.33
C LYS A 158 16.14 -7.64 -2.06
N ILE A 159 15.58 -8.26 -3.06
CA ILE A 159 14.41 -7.78 -3.76
C ILE A 159 13.21 -8.71 -3.52
N ARG A 160 12.03 -8.10 -3.41
CA ARG A 160 10.76 -8.80 -3.53
C ARG A 160 10.18 -8.52 -4.89
N ILE A 161 9.84 -9.58 -5.61
CA ILE A 161 9.18 -9.55 -6.91
C ILE A 161 7.73 -9.97 -6.71
N ILE A 162 6.78 -9.15 -7.17
CA ILE A 162 5.35 -9.48 -7.19
C ILE A 162 4.90 -9.42 -8.65
N THR A 163 4.49 -10.55 -9.20
CA THR A 163 4.05 -10.67 -10.60
C THR A 163 2.77 -11.47 -10.70
N ASP A 164 2.20 -11.53 -11.90
CA ASP A 164 0.95 -12.24 -12.15
C ASP A 164 1.06 -13.75 -11.89
N GLY A 165 0.18 -14.27 -11.06
CA GLY A 165 0.02 -15.70 -10.81
C GLY A 165 -0.60 -16.45 -11.99
N LYS A 166 -0.66 -17.77 -11.92
CA LYS A 166 -1.30 -18.60 -12.96
C LYS A 166 -2.79 -18.30 -13.09
N GLU A 167 -3.47 -18.17 -11.98
CA GLU A 167 -4.89 -17.83 -11.92
C GLU A 167 -5.11 -16.33 -12.00
N LYS A 168 -6.23 -15.92 -12.61
CA LYS A 168 -6.64 -14.51 -12.65
C LYS A 168 -6.82 -13.98 -11.22
N GLY A 169 -6.26 -12.81 -10.93
CA GLY A 169 -6.39 -12.18 -9.62
C GLY A 169 -5.44 -12.72 -8.54
N ARG A 170 -4.49 -13.57 -8.92
CA ARG A 170 -3.46 -14.07 -8.00
C ARG A 170 -2.10 -13.53 -8.37
N PHE A 171 -1.27 -13.32 -7.35
CA PHE A 171 0.13 -12.94 -7.50
C PHE A 171 1.06 -14.11 -7.16
N ILE A 172 2.20 -14.13 -7.83
CA ILE A 172 3.39 -14.87 -7.39
C ILE A 172 4.30 -13.87 -6.69
N VAL A 173 4.73 -14.20 -5.49
CA VAL A 173 5.66 -13.41 -4.70
C VAL A 173 6.94 -14.20 -4.50
N LYS A 174 8.09 -13.57 -4.77
CA LYS A 174 9.41 -14.16 -4.59
C LYS A 174 10.35 -13.15 -3.96
N ASP A 175 11.18 -13.62 -3.04
CA ASP A 175 12.29 -12.85 -2.48
C ASP A 175 13.60 -13.43 -3.03
N GLU A 176 14.42 -12.59 -3.66
CA GLU A 176 15.64 -13.00 -4.33
C GLU A 176 16.83 -12.09 -3.97
N ASP A 177 18.03 -12.61 -4.11
CA ASP A 177 19.24 -11.80 -4.02
C ASP A 177 19.38 -10.92 -5.27
N ILE A 178 19.94 -9.72 -5.11
CA ILE A 178 20.12 -8.79 -6.22
C ILE A 178 21.24 -9.25 -7.13
N THR A 179 20.88 -9.54 -8.38
CA THR A 179 21.83 -9.79 -9.49
C THR A 179 21.93 -8.57 -10.38
N ASN A 180 23.00 -8.46 -11.19
CA ASN A 180 23.13 -7.35 -12.13
C ASN A 180 22.11 -7.43 -13.28
N GLN A 181 21.72 -8.63 -13.66
CA GLN A 181 20.75 -8.86 -14.72
C GLN A 181 19.60 -9.71 -14.19
N LEU A 182 18.38 -9.29 -14.47
CA LEU A 182 17.17 -10.02 -14.12
C LEU A 182 16.28 -10.13 -15.35
N SER A 183 15.68 -11.30 -15.55
CA SER A 183 14.67 -11.55 -16.58
C SER A 183 13.37 -11.99 -15.93
N ILE A 184 12.25 -11.37 -16.31
CA ILE A 184 10.90 -11.71 -15.84
C ILE A 184 10.03 -11.99 -17.07
N SER A 185 9.39 -13.17 -17.08
CA SER A 185 8.34 -13.46 -18.05
C SER A 185 7.04 -12.78 -17.63
N VAL A 186 6.55 -11.87 -18.48
CA VAL A 186 5.37 -11.05 -18.25
C VAL A 186 4.28 -11.44 -19.22
N LYS A 187 3.11 -11.79 -18.69
CA LYS A 187 1.94 -12.19 -19.49
C LYS A 187 1.53 -11.12 -20.49
N ALA A 188 0.69 -11.51 -21.45
CA ALA A 188 -0.06 -10.56 -22.28
C ALA A 188 -0.80 -9.57 -21.38
N TYR A 189 -0.62 -8.26 -21.63
CA TYR A 189 -1.18 -7.17 -20.82
C TYR A 189 -0.85 -7.26 -19.32
N GLY A 190 0.23 -7.97 -18.99
CA GLY A 190 0.68 -8.22 -17.62
C GLY A 190 1.62 -7.17 -17.07
N GLY A 191 2.08 -7.42 -15.85
CA GLY A 191 3.06 -6.56 -15.20
C GLY A 191 3.66 -7.19 -13.95
N PHE A 192 4.58 -6.44 -13.36
CA PHE A 192 5.25 -6.81 -12.11
C PHE A 192 5.69 -5.56 -11.34
N VAL A 193 5.91 -5.75 -10.05
CA VAL A 193 6.65 -4.80 -9.24
C VAL A 193 7.82 -5.50 -8.54
N ILE A 194 8.89 -4.73 -8.32
CA ILE A 194 10.04 -5.14 -7.52
C ILE A 194 10.26 -4.07 -6.46
N THR A 195 10.55 -4.48 -5.23
CA THR A 195 10.94 -3.55 -4.17
C THR A 195 12.09 -4.10 -3.36
N THR A 196 12.96 -3.21 -2.87
CA THR A 196 13.97 -3.53 -1.85
C THR A 196 13.46 -3.25 -0.43
N GLU A 197 12.25 -2.66 -0.30
CA GLU A 197 11.68 -2.32 1.00
C GLU A 197 11.17 -3.56 1.72
N GLY A 198 11.53 -3.69 3.00
CA GLY A 198 11.02 -4.75 3.87
C GLY A 198 11.49 -6.16 3.51
N VAL A 199 12.41 -6.32 2.55
CA VAL A 199 13.00 -7.61 2.19
C VAL A 199 14.24 -7.83 3.03
N HIS A 200 14.04 -8.37 4.22
CA HIS A 200 15.15 -8.74 5.10
C HIS A 200 15.61 -10.18 4.81
N THR A 201 16.92 -10.41 4.85
CA THR A 201 17.49 -11.76 4.90
C THR A 201 16.79 -12.53 6.02
N HIS A 202 16.27 -13.73 5.71
CA HIS A 202 15.54 -14.59 6.64
C HIS A 202 16.13 -14.60 8.06
N GLN A 203 15.72 -13.68 8.90
CA GLN A 203 15.28 -14.01 10.24
C GLN A 203 13.77 -14.12 10.14
N LEU A 204 13.22 -15.25 10.50
CA LEU A 204 11.80 -15.38 10.78
C LEU A 204 11.43 -14.13 11.59
N ALA A 205 10.76 -13.17 10.96
CA ALA A 205 10.16 -12.10 11.72
C ALA A 205 9.30 -12.82 12.75
N PRO A 206 9.45 -12.58 14.05
CA PRO A 206 8.48 -13.05 14.99
C PRO A 206 7.14 -12.60 14.44
N GLU A 207 6.16 -13.52 14.40
CA GLU A 207 4.77 -13.15 14.04
C GLU A 207 4.52 -11.81 14.66
N LYS A 208 4.10 -10.81 13.86
CA LYS A 208 3.76 -9.50 14.41
C LYS A 208 2.77 -9.79 15.51
N SER A 209 3.24 -9.78 16.73
CA SER A 209 2.39 -9.91 17.90
C SER A 209 1.49 -8.68 17.83
N SER A 210 0.29 -8.87 17.29
CA SER A 210 -0.69 -7.81 17.22
C SER A 210 -1.09 -7.50 18.64
N MET A 211 -0.69 -6.37 19.15
CA MET A 211 -1.26 -5.89 20.42
C MET A 211 -2.76 -5.70 20.21
N LYS A 212 -3.57 -6.34 21.05
CA LYS A 212 -5.01 -6.10 21.10
C LYS A 212 -5.38 -5.62 22.49
N MET A 213 -6.21 -4.60 22.52
CA MET A 213 -6.72 -4.04 23.77
C MET A 213 -8.22 -4.31 23.88
N ASN A 214 -8.67 -4.69 25.06
CA ASN A 214 -10.08 -4.74 25.41
C ASN A 214 -10.30 -3.95 26.72
N ALA A 215 -11.35 -3.14 26.76
CA ALA A 215 -11.72 -2.37 27.92
C ALA A 215 -13.12 -2.78 28.40
N TYR A 216 -13.27 -3.03 29.70
CA TYR A 216 -14.56 -3.42 30.29
C TYR A 216 -14.70 -2.93 31.74
N PRO A 217 -15.92 -2.54 32.19
CA PRO A 217 -17.09 -2.38 31.32
C PRO A 217 -16.93 -1.25 30.32
N ASN A 218 -17.51 -1.43 29.13
CA ASN A 218 -17.65 -0.37 28.11
C ASN A 218 -19.01 -0.58 27.41
N PRO A 219 -20.02 0.27 27.66
CA PRO A 219 -19.98 1.50 28.45
C PRO A 219 -19.74 1.31 29.97
N SER A 220 -19.11 2.31 30.58
CA SER A 220 -18.91 2.44 32.04
C SER A 220 -19.68 3.63 32.60
N ASN A 221 -19.87 3.70 33.92
CA ASN A 221 -20.47 4.87 34.56
C ASN A 221 -19.37 5.83 35.05
N THR A 222 -19.73 7.11 35.20
CA THR A 222 -18.85 8.11 35.82
C THR A 222 -18.40 7.65 37.21
N GLY A 223 -17.08 7.70 37.47
CA GLY A 223 -16.47 7.28 38.73
C GLY A 223 -16.20 5.77 38.86
N GLU A 224 -16.62 4.95 37.92
CA GLU A 224 -16.27 3.52 37.89
C GLU A 224 -14.82 3.28 37.50
N THR A 225 -14.33 2.09 37.84
CA THR A 225 -13.01 1.60 37.38
C THR A 225 -13.22 0.67 36.23
N ILE A 226 -12.54 0.94 35.11
CA ILE A 226 -12.47 0.03 33.97
C ILE A 226 -11.22 -0.82 34.06
N SER A 227 -11.30 -2.03 33.56
CA SER A 227 -10.17 -2.94 33.36
C SER A 227 -9.77 -2.94 31.89
N VAL A 228 -8.53 -2.60 31.61
CA VAL A 228 -7.95 -2.63 30.26
C VAL A 228 -7.08 -3.87 30.17
N LYS A 229 -7.50 -4.83 29.35
CA LYS A 229 -6.74 -6.06 29.08
C LYS A 229 -5.95 -5.88 27.79
N LEU A 230 -4.64 -6.11 27.86
CA LEU A 230 -3.72 -6.11 26.73
C LEU A 230 -3.38 -7.55 26.36
N ASP A 231 -3.56 -7.89 25.09
CA ASP A 231 -3.05 -9.12 24.49
C ASP A 231 -1.72 -8.78 23.81
N ILE A 232 -0.63 -8.99 24.55
CA ILE A 232 0.73 -8.53 24.19
C ILE A 232 1.76 -9.46 24.83
N GLY A 233 2.88 -9.65 24.16
CA GLY A 233 4.00 -10.43 24.70
C GLY A 233 4.57 -9.82 25.99
N GLN A 234 4.99 -10.68 26.92
CA GLN A 234 5.49 -10.28 28.24
C GLN A 234 6.66 -9.27 28.16
N GLU A 235 7.50 -9.38 27.14
CA GLU A 235 8.67 -8.51 26.90
C GLU A 235 8.29 -7.06 26.57
N LEU A 236 7.12 -6.84 25.98
CA LEU A 236 6.61 -5.52 25.62
C LEU A 236 5.77 -4.88 26.73
N LEU A 237 5.33 -5.68 27.70
CA LEU A 237 4.43 -5.22 28.76
C LEU A 237 5.05 -4.08 29.57
N ASN A 238 6.33 -4.16 29.89
CA ASN A 238 7.04 -3.14 30.65
C ASN A 238 7.18 -1.80 29.91
N LYS A 239 6.96 -1.80 28.59
CA LYS A 239 6.97 -0.61 27.73
C LYS A 239 5.56 -0.14 27.40
N ALA A 240 4.53 -0.88 27.80
CA ALA A 240 3.15 -0.59 27.43
C ALA A 240 2.59 0.59 28.25
N THR A 241 2.07 1.59 27.55
CA THR A 241 1.34 2.72 28.15
C THR A 241 -0.11 2.72 27.67
N ILE A 242 -1.00 3.20 28.52
CA ILE A 242 -2.41 3.38 28.21
C ILE A 242 -2.76 4.85 28.40
N GLU A 243 -3.38 5.45 27.42
CA GLU A 243 -3.70 6.86 27.39
C GLU A 243 -5.18 7.06 27.05
N VAL A 244 -5.83 8.02 27.72
CA VAL A 244 -7.22 8.39 27.46
C VAL A 244 -7.25 9.79 26.88
N TYR A 245 -7.88 9.93 25.74
CA TYR A 245 -8.05 11.21 25.05
C TYR A 245 -9.53 11.59 24.97
N ASP A 246 -9.79 12.89 24.92
CA ASP A 246 -11.07 13.38 24.44
C ASP A 246 -11.16 13.29 22.90
N LEU A 247 -12.33 13.62 22.35
CA LEU A 247 -12.54 13.59 20.89
C LEU A 247 -11.79 14.70 20.14
N CYS A 248 -11.22 15.68 20.85
CA CYS A 248 -10.36 16.72 20.29
C CYS A 248 -8.88 16.29 20.23
N GLY A 249 -8.56 15.09 20.75
CA GLY A 249 -7.19 14.57 20.80
C GLY A 249 -6.37 15.07 21.99
N ILE A 250 -7.01 15.70 23.00
CA ILE A 250 -6.33 16.14 24.22
C ILE A 250 -6.17 14.94 25.15
N SER A 251 -4.93 14.65 25.56
CA SER A 251 -4.63 13.60 26.54
C SER A 251 -5.11 14.00 27.93
N LEU A 252 -6.05 13.24 28.46
CA LEU A 252 -6.65 13.46 29.77
C LEU A 252 -5.97 12.64 30.87
N LYS A 253 -5.45 11.46 30.51
CA LYS A 253 -4.80 10.57 31.45
C LYS A 253 -3.83 9.64 30.72
N LYS A 254 -2.63 9.48 31.28
CA LYS A 254 -1.60 8.53 30.81
C LYS A 254 -1.12 7.70 31.98
N ILE A 255 -1.06 6.39 31.78
CA ILE A 255 -0.59 5.42 32.80
C ILE A 255 0.31 4.38 32.15
N GLN A 256 1.26 3.87 32.94
CA GLN A 256 2.04 2.69 32.58
C GLN A 256 1.19 1.44 32.84
N ALA A 257 1.22 0.48 31.92
CA ALA A 257 0.57 -0.82 32.17
C ALA A 257 1.24 -1.52 33.38
N THR A 258 0.41 -1.97 34.29
CA THR A 258 0.87 -2.66 35.52
C THR A 258 0.88 -4.18 35.37
N GLY A 259 0.34 -4.70 34.27
CA GLY A 259 0.21 -6.09 33.93
C GLY A 259 -0.63 -6.27 32.67
N LEU A 260 -0.88 -7.52 32.25
CA LEU A 260 -1.78 -7.82 31.13
C LEU A 260 -3.20 -7.26 31.33
N THR A 261 -3.56 -6.96 32.56
CA THR A 261 -4.80 -6.23 32.91
C THR A 261 -4.43 -5.07 33.81
N THR A 262 -4.79 -3.86 33.41
CA THR A 262 -4.52 -2.63 34.14
C THR A 262 -5.85 -1.96 34.47
N SER A 263 -6.06 -1.60 35.73
CA SER A 263 -7.27 -0.92 36.19
C SER A 263 -7.12 0.59 36.10
N ILE A 264 -8.12 1.24 35.52
CA ILE A 264 -8.16 2.69 35.34
C ILE A 264 -9.40 3.24 36.05
N ALA A 265 -9.20 4.03 37.08
CA ALA A 265 -10.30 4.81 37.65
C ALA A 265 -10.74 5.93 36.70
N MET A 266 -12.02 6.02 36.46
CA MET A 266 -12.63 6.93 35.50
C MET A 266 -13.33 8.10 36.18
N PRO A 267 -12.61 9.16 36.54
CA PRO A 267 -13.23 10.38 37.05
C PRO A 267 -13.77 11.26 35.92
N LEU A 268 -13.97 10.71 34.73
CA LEU A 268 -14.40 11.44 33.55
C LEU A 268 -15.90 11.75 33.61
N GLN A 269 -16.29 12.88 33.06
CA GLN A 269 -17.70 13.21 32.84
C GLN A 269 -18.31 12.25 31.80
N ALA A 270 -19.65 12.15 31.78
CA ALA A 270 -20.35 11.41 30.75
C ALA A 270 -19.94 11.91 29.37
N GLY A 271 -19.59 11.00 28.48
CA GLY A 271 -19.09 11.33 27.14
C GLY A 271 -18.41 10.16 26.43
N THR A 272 -17.89 10.44 25.25
CA THR A 272 -17.11 9.48 24.46
C THR A 272 -15.64 9.88 24.45
N TYR A 273 -14.77 8.93 24.65
CA TYR A 273 -13.33 9.10 24.76
C TYR A 273 -12.61 8.09 23.85
N ILE A 274 -11.36 8.36 23.53
CA ILE A 274 -10.47 7.43 22.83
C ILE A 274 -9.51 6.86 23.87
N LEU A 275 -9.52 5.53 24.01
CA LEU A 275 -8.55 4.79 24.79
C LEU A 275 -7.49 4.27 23.83
N LYS A 276 -6.23 4.62 24.07
CA LYS A 276 -5.09 4.23 23.25
C LYS A 276 -4.10 3.45 24.11
N ALA A 277 -3.74 2.27 23.66
CA ALA A 277 -2.61 1.52 24.23
C ALA A 277 -1.44 1.54 23.25
N GLN A 278 -0.24 1.75 23.75
CA GLN A 278 0.99 1.76 22.96
C GLN A 278 2.11 1.01 23.67
N ALA A 279 2.81 0.16 22.94
CA ALA A 279 4.01 -0.53 23.41
C ALA A 279 5.01 -0.61 22.25
N ASP A 280 6.12 0.12 22.34
CA ASP A 280 7.10 0.23 21.28
C ASP A 280 6.46 0.76 19.98
N SER A 281 6.49 -0.01 18.90
CA SER A 281 5.84 0.32 17.60
C SER A 281 4.37 -0.15 17.50
N PHE A 282 3.84 -0.84 18.52
CA PHE A 282 2.48 -1.37 18.51
C PHE A 282 1.51 -0.38 19.14
N VAL A 283 0.37 -0.19 18.48
CA VAL A 283 -0.71 0.69 18.93
C VAL A 283 -2.05 -0.01 18.69
N ASP A 284 -2.96 0.07 19.68
CA ASP A 284 -4.38 -0.26 19.50
C ASP A 284 -5.24 0.82 20.14
N GLU A 285 -6.37 1.14 19.52
CA GLU A 285 -7.29 2.20 19.94
C GLU A 285 -8.72 1.67 20.04
N LYS A 286 -9.45 2.11 21.07
CA LYS A 286 -10.84 1.77 21.29
C LYS A 286 -11.64 3.01 21.72
N LEU A 287 -12.89 3.08 21.29
CA LEU A 287 -13.82 4.04 21.85
C LEU A 287 -14.26 3.58 23.25
N LEU A 288 -14.24 4.51 24.19
CA LEU A 288 -14.72 4.33 25.56
C LEU A 288 -15.92 5.24 25.77
N ILE A 289 -17.03 4.66 26.19
CA ILE A 289 -18.28 5.38 26.46
C ILE A 289 -18.47 5.44 27.98
N VAL A 290 -18.60 6.65 28.53
CA VAL A 290 -18.91 6.93 29.95
C VAL A 290 -20.31 7.51 30.03
N LYS A 291 -21.17 6.90 30.87
CA LYS A 291 -22.56 7.31 31.11
C LYS A 291 -22.70 8.12 32.39
#